data_8794f1eba300cf15b72d883fabb0389a
#
_entry.id   8794f1eba300cf15b72d883fabb0389a
#
_cell.length_a   1.000
_cell.length_b   1.000
_cell.length_c   1.000
_cell.angle_alpha   90.00
_cell.angle_beta   90.00
_cell.angle_gamma   90.00
#
_symmetry.space_group_name_H-M   'P 1'
#
loop_
_entity.id
_entity.type
_entity.pdbx_description
1 polymer ?
#
loop_
_entity_poly.entity_id
_entity_poly.type
_entity_poly.pdbx_seq_one_letter_code
_entity_poly.pdbx_strand_id
1 'polypeptide(L)'
;FIGIPEELVKSEEYLLCQLFILIRSNMMVHRDKILCFLVLFCCFAHTPLQAQQPRKKVGLVLGGGGAKGAAEVGVLKVLEEADIPVDYIAGTSIGAIVGGLYAIGYDAADIDSLYRNQNWLFLLSDQVKRESETFLSKEEREKYIVHIPLSKERKVSLPTGYVKGQNIFNLFSKLTVGYHQVDDFSNLPIPYRCVAVDLVEGKEVVFSSGSLPLAMRASMSIPGVFAPVEWKGKMLVDGGALNNLPVDVAKEMGADVIICVDLSTGWKKKEELKSASSVVEQLISMMGQNKYRKNMAEADLYINPSLKGYSAASFQSEAIDTMIQRG
;
A
#
# COMPACT_ATOMS: atom_id res chain seq x y z
N PHE A 1 -20.69 45.25 70.40
CA PHE A 1 -21.40 46.44 69.95
C PHE A 1 -20.83 47.63 70.73
N ILE A 2 -19.83 48.32 70.13
CA ILE A 2 -19.37 49.62 70.63
C ILE A 2 -20.23 50.62 69.89
N GLY A 3 -21.08 51.37 70.71
CA GLY A 3 -21.95 52.40 70.19
C GLY A 3 -21.18 53.53 69.58
N ILE A 4 -21.28 53.68 68.29
CA ILE A 4 -20.74 54.78 67.54
C ILE A 4 -21.69 55.95 67.68
N PRO A 5 -21.24 57.15 68.09
CA PRO A 5 -22.09 58.35 68.22
C PRO A 5 -22.75 58.72 66.87
N GLU A 6 -24.07 59.01 66.90
CA GLU A 6 -24.88 59.33 65.70
C GLU A 6 -24.32 60.51 64.81
N GLU A 7 -23.51 61.39 65.39
CA GLU A 7 -22.88 62.52 64.69
C GLU A 7 -21.77 62.10 63.77
N LEU A 8 -21.14 60.96 64.02
CA LEU A 8 -20.04 60.47 63.18
C LEU A 8 -20.56 59.70 61.89
N VAL A 9 -21.83 59.25 61.95
CA VAL A 9 -22.45 58.51 60.88
C VAL A 9 -22.78 59.41 59.68
N LYS A 10 -22.82 60.73 59.88
CA LYS A 10 -23.18 61.71 58.85
C LYS A 10 -21.97 62.44 58.23
N SER A 11 -20.76 62.13 58.65
CA SER A 11 -19.57 62.75 58.04
C SER A 11 -19.15 62.05 56.77
N GLU A 12 -18.81 62.81 55.77
CA GLU A 12 -18.26 62.31 54.50
C GLU A 12 -17.02 61.41 54.71
N GLU A 13 -16.25 61.67 55.76
CA GLU A 13 -15.07 60.88 56.14
C GLU A 13 -15.45 59.46 56.61
N TYR A 14 -16.61 59.25 57.28
CA TYR A 14 -17.06 57.94 57.70
C TYR A 14 -17.53 57.09 56.49
N LEU A 15 -18.19 57.74 55.55
CA LEU A 15 -18.56 57.12 54.29
C LEU A 15 -17.35 56.70 53.47
N LEU A 16 -16.35 57.57 53.40
CA LEU A 16 -15.08 57.26 52.73
C LEU A 16 -14.32 56.11 53.41
N CYS A 17 -14.31 56.08 54.75
CA CYS A 17 -13.68 55.01 55.50
C CYS A 17 -14.40 53.65 55.31
N GLN A 18 -15.74 53.63 55.29
CA GLN A 18 -16.53 52.44 54.96
C GLN A 18 -16.31 51.97 53.51
N LEU A 19 -16.27 52.93 52.58
CA LEU A 19 -16.01 52.62 51.18
C LEU A 19 -14.59 52.05 50.98
N PHE A 20 -13.60 52.60 51.73
CA PHE A 20 -12.21 52.12 51.70
C PHE A 20 -12.07 50.68 52.28
N ILE A 21 -12.84 50.37 53.35
CA ILE A 21 -12.86 49.06 53.98
C ILE A 21 -13.56 48.05 53.01
N LEU A 22 -14.65 48.45 52.36
CA LEU A 22 -15.37 47.64 51.39
C LEU A 22 -14.55 47.36 50.12
N ILE A 23 -13.86 48.38 49.61
CA ILE A 23 -12.95 48.23 48.48
C ILE A 23 -11.76 47.32 48.83
N ARG A 24 -11.20 47.49 50.04
CA ARG A 24 -10.07 46.66 50.53
C ARG A 24 -10.51 45.20 50.76
N SER A 25 -11.71 45.00 51.30
CA SER A 25 -12.31 43.67 51.45
C SER A 25 -12.58 42.98 50.12
N ASN A 26 -13.15 43.69 49.15
CA ASN A 26 -13.37 43.14 47.79
C ASN A 26 -12.05 42.90 47.04
N MET A 27 -11.07 43.76 47.21
CA MET A 27 -9.73 43.52 46.62
C MET A 27 -9.02 42.31 47.25
N MET A 28 -9.13 42.10 48.57
CA MET A 28 -8.58 40.88 49.18
C MET A 28 -9.27 39.61 48.68
N VAL A 29 -10.61 39.59 48.58
CA VAL A 29 -11.35 38.45 48.07
C VAL A 29 -10.98 38.17 46.58
N HIS A 30 -10.74 39.21 45.78
CA HIS A 30 -10.29 39.04 44.39
C HIS A 30 -8.81 38.59 44.33
N ARG A 31 -7.98 39.08 45.22
CA ARG A 31 -6.54 38.69 45.27
C ARG A 31 -6.39 37.20 45.64
N ASP A 32 -7.18 36.70 46.59
CA ASP A 32 -7.15 35.30 47.00
C ASP A 32 -7.72 34.40 45.91
N LYS A 33 -8.76 34.85 45.21
CA LYS A 33 -9.28 34.13 44.02
C LYS A 33 -8.27 34.10 42.90
N ILE A 34 -7.56 35.19 42.60
CA ILE A 34 -6.52 35.23 41.60
C ILE A 34 -5.32 34.36 42.01
N LEU A 35 -4.94 34.38 43.29
CA LEU A 35 -3.90 33.51 43.82
C LEU A 35 -4.26 32.03 43.73
N CYS A 36 -5.49 31.66 44.09
CA CYS A 36 -6.01 30.30 43.90
C CYS A 36 -6.03 29.89 42.42
N PHE A 37 -6.44 30.80 41.53
CA PHE A 37 -6.44 30.53 40.08
C PHE A 37 -5.01 30.36 39.53
N LEU A 38 -4.06 31.17 39.98
CA LEU A 38 -2.65 31.04 39.63
C LEU A 38 -2.03 29.73 40.14
N VAL A 39 -2.35 29.33 41.37
CA VAL A 39 -1.91 28.06 41.96
C VAL A 39 -2.50 26.87 41.22
N LEU A 40 -3.80 26.91 40.92
CA LEU A 40 -4.45 25.88 40.08
C LEU A 40 -3.82 25.83 38.68
N PHE A 41 -3.61 26.99 38.07
CA PHE A 41 -2.96 27.06 36.73
C PHE A 41 -1.51 26.54 36.77
N CYS A 42 -0.73 26.86 37.81
CA CYS A 42 0.61 26.29 38.01
C CYS A 42 0.55 24.77 38.28
N CYS A 43 -0.42 24.26 39.01
CA CYS A 43 -0.60 22.81 39.19
C CYS A 43 -0.95 22.11 37.89
N PHE A 44 -1.80 22.71 37.03
CA PHE A 44 -2.09 22.18 35.70
C PHE A 44 -0.89 22.31 34.74
N ALA A 45 -0.09 23.36 34.85
CA ALA A 45 1.10 23.55 34.02
C ALA A 45 2.25 22.61 34.41
N HIS A 46 2.20 21.99 35.59
CA HIS A 46 3.20 21.02 36.06
C HIS A 46 2.75 19.56 35.87
N THR A 47 1.59 19.29 35.21
CA THR A 47 1.38 17.94 34.69
C THR A 47 2.48 17.69 33.66
N PRO A 48 3.41 16.74 33.86
CA PRO A 48 4.39 16.44 32.84
C PRO A 48 3.58 16.03 31.61
N LEU A 49 3.70 16.82 30.53
CA LEU A 49 3.34 16.34 29.21
C LEU A 49 4.25 15.13 29.00
N GLN A 50 3.78 13.96 29.38
CA GLN A 50 4.46 12.72 29.06
C GLN A 50 4.47 12.70 27.53
N ALA A 51 5.58 13.11 26.95
CA ALA A 51 5.77 12.97 25.51
C ALA A 51 5.57 11.48 25.24
N GLN A 52 4.39 11.14 24.69
CA GLN A 52 4.14 9.79 24.24
C GLN A 52 5.32 9.48 23.31
N GLN A 53 6.08 8.45 23.65
CA GLN A 53 7.11 7.98 22.75
C GLN A 53 6.42 7.76 21.41
N PRO A 54 6.99 8.29 20.31
CA PRO A 54 6.38 8.11 19.01
C PRO A 54 6.15 6.62 18.80
N ARG A 55 4.92 6.22 18.42
CA ARG A 55 4.63 4.82 18.17
C ARG A 55 5.58 4.28 17.10
N LYS A 56 5.89 3.02 17.20
CA LYS A 56 6.66 2.32 16.17
C LYS A 56 5.90 2.37 14.85
N LYS A 57 6.62 2.66 13.77
CA LYS A 57 6.06 2.71 12.42
C LYS A 57 5.99 1.31 11.82
N VAL A 58 4.83 0.96 11.31
CA VAL A 58 4.55 -0.36 10.74
C VAL A 58 4.73 -0.33 9.23
N GLY A 59 5.59 -1.19 8.73
CA GLY A 59 5.76 -1.48 7.32
C GLY A 59 5.02 -2.76 6.93
N LEU A 60 4.14 -2.67 5.93
CA LEU A 60 3.46 -3.81 5.33
C LEU A 60 4.20 -4.22 4.06
N VAL A 61 4.65 -5.47 4.03
CA VAL A 61 5.32 -6.08 2.88
C VAL A 61 4.41 -7.11 2.23
N LEU A 62 4.12 -6.92 0.95
CA LEU A 62 3.23 -7.76 0.17
C LEU A 62 4.02 -8.45 -0.94
N GLY A 63 4.00 -9.78 -0.93
CA GLY A 63 4.79 -10.61 -1.83
C GLY A 63 4.14 -10.85 -3.20
N GLY A 64 4.93 -11.35 -4.14
CA GLY A 64 4.41 -11.76 -5.45
C GLY A 64 3.78 -13.15 -5.42
N GLY A 65 2.72 -13.36 -6.24
CA GLY A 65 2.04 -14.65 -6.28
C GLY A 65 0.89 -14.77 -7.28
N GLY A 66 0.66 -13.77 -8.13
CA GLY A 66 -0.43 -13.75 -9.11
C GLY A 66 -1.81 -13.82 -8.44
N ALA A 67 -2.70 -14.71 -8.88
CA ALA A 67 -4.04 -14.85 -8.31
C ALA A 67 -4.05 -15.07 -6.78
N LYS A 68 -2.96 -15.61 -6.21
CA LYS A 68 -2.82 -15.84 -4.76
C LYS A 68 -2.81 -14.54 -3.94
N GLY A 69 -2.60 -13.38 -4.58
CA GLY A 69 -2.77 -12.06 -3.96
C GLY A 69 -4.16 -11.81 -3.35
N ALA A 70 -5.15 -12.61 -3.72
CA ALA A 70 -6.45 -12.60 -3.05
C ALA A 70 -6.32 -12.87 -1.53
N ALA A 71 -5.32 -13.65 -1.09
CA ALA A 71 -5.07 -13.87 0.34
C ALA A 71 -4.53 -12.61 1.05
N GLU A 72 -3.82 -11.72 0.35
CA GLU A 72 -3.40 -10.45 0.92
C GLU A 72 -4.60 -9.58 1.32
N VAL A 73 -5.69 -9.66 0.55
CA VAL A 73 -6.94 -8.96 0.90
C VAL A 73 -7.51 -9.48 2.22
N GLY A 74 -7.42 -10.80 2.47
CA GLY A 74 -7.80 -11.38 3.76
C GLY A 74 -6.97 -10.82 4.91
N VAL A 75 -5.65 -10.74 4.72
CA VAL A 75 -4.75 -10.12 5.70
C VAL A 75 -5.10 -8.66 5.95
N LEU A 76 -5.36 -7.87 4.88
CA LEU A 76 -5.76 -6.46 5.01
C LEU A 76 -7.03 -6.30 5.85
N LYS A 77 -8.05 -7.16 5.64
CA LYS A 77 -9.28 -7.15 6.47
C LYS A 77 -8.98 -7.32 7.94
N VAL A 78 -8.10 -8.26 8.28
CA VAL A 78 -7.71 -8.50 9.69
C VAL A 78 -6.93 -7.32 10.27
N LEU A 79 -6.05 -6.70 9.47
CA LEU A 79 -5.31 -5.50 9.92
C LEU A 79 -6.25 -4.32 10.17
N GLU A 80 -7.27 -4.12 9.32
CA GLU A 80 -8.30 -3.10 9.49
C GLU A 80 -9.20 -3.38 10.70
N GLU A 81 -9.69 -4.63 10.86
CA GLU A 81 -10.50 -5.05 12.00
C GLU A 81 -9.76 -4.92 13.34
N ALA A 82 -8.44 -5.07 13.33
CA ALA A 82 -7.58 -4.94 14.51
C ALA A 82 -7.07 -3.50 14.73
N ASP A 83 -7.49 -2.52 13.92
CA ASP A 83 -7.02 -1.14 13.95
C ASP A 83 -5.49 -1.03 13.90
N ILE A 84 -4.81 -1.92 13.16
CA ILE A 84 -3.35 -1.90 13.01
C ILE A 84 -2.99 -0.85 11.94
N PRO A 85 -2.36 0.26 12.33
CA PRO A 85 -2.00 1.31 11.40
C PRO A 85 -0.83 0.87 10.53
N VAL A 86 -0.95 1.05 9.21
CA VAL A 86 0.12 0.85 8.24
C VAL A 86 0.74 2.18 7.86
N ASP A 87 2.05 2.35 8.09
CA ASP A 87 2.78 3.60 7.80
C ASP A 87 3.54 3.55 6.48
N TYR A 88 3.94 2.36 6.04
CA TYR A 88 4.68 2.14 4.81
C TYR A 88 4.23 0.86 4.13
N ILE A 89 4.24 0.88 2.80
CA ILE A 89 3.94 -0.31 2.00
C ILE A 89 5.05 -0.56 0.99
N ALA A 90 5.55 -1.80 0.97
CA ALA A 90 6.46 -2.29 -0.06
C ALA A 90 5.88 -3.54 -0.71
N GLY A 91 5.78 -3.55 -2.05
CA GLY A 91 5.13 -4.64 -2.77
C GLY A 91 5.91 -5.15 -3.97
N THR A 92 5.69 -6.42 -4.31
CA THR A 92 6.23 -7.05 -5.53
C THR A 92 5.12 -7.75 -6.29
N SER A 93 5.06 -7.59 -7.62
CA SER A 93 4.10 -8.27 -8.49
C SER A 93 2.65 -7.98 -8.08
N ILE A 94 1.87 -9.00 -7.72
CA ILE A 94 0.50 -8.80 -7.23
C ILE A 94 0.49 -7.98 -5.94
N GLY A 95 1.46 -8.16 -5.06
CA GLY A 95 1.59 -7.34 -3.85
C GLY A 95 1.87 -5.86 -4.14
N ALA A 96 2.51 -5.55 -5.29
CA ALA A 96 2.63 -4.17 -5.77
C ALA A 96 1.27 -3.59 -6.19
N ILE A 97 0.37 -4.40 -6.73
CA ILE A 97 -0.98 -3.98 -7.13
C ILE A 97 -1.85 -3.78 -5.91
N VAL A 98 -1.96 -4.78 -5.04
CA VAL A 98 -2.75 -4.74 -3.80
C VAL A 98 -2.26 -3.60 -2.91
N GLY A 99 -0.94 -3.54 -2.66
CA GLY A 99 -0.32 -2.51 -1.84
C GLY A 99 -0.43 -1.11 -2.43
N GLY A 100 -0.31 -0.97 -3.74
CA GLY A 100 -0.45 0.32 -4.41
C GLY A 100 -1.88 0.86 -4.38
N LEU A 101 -2.90 0.00 -4.50
CA LEU A 101 -4.30 0.38 -4.34
C LEU A 101 -4.59 0.76 -2.87
N TYR A 102 -4.12 -0.04 -1.94
CA TYR A 102 -4.26 0.25 -0.51
C TYR A 102 -3.55 1.55 -0.12
N ALA A 103 -2.38 1.82 -0.70
CA ALA A 103 -1.60 3.05 -0.46
C ALA A 103 -2.34 4.33 -0.88
N ILE A 104 -3.22 4.26 -1.87
CA ILE A 104 -4.01 5.39 -2.37
C ILE A 104 -5.42 5.46 -1.75
N GLY A 105 -5.73 4.61 -0.76
CA GLY A 105 -6.94 4.70 0.05
C GLY A 105 -8.08 3.76 -0.32
N TYR A 106 -7.84 2.75 -1.18
CA TYR A 106 -8.78 1.63 -1.30
C TYR A 106 -8.69 0.79 -0.03
N ASP A 107 -9.81 0.50 0.61
CA ASP A 107 -9.86 -0.42 1.74
C ASP A 107 -9.89 -1.90 1.29
N ALA A 108 -9.80 -2.80 2.25
CA ALA A 108 -9.81 -4.23 1.97
C ALA A 108 -11.13 -4.70 1.31
N ALA A 109 -12.26 -4.05 1.61
CA ALA A 109 -13.55 -4.35 1.01
C ALA A 109 -13.62 -3.90 -0.45
N ASP A 110 -13.06 -2.73 -0.77
CA ASP A 110 -12.94 -2.24 -2.14
C ASP A 110 -12.09 -3.19 -2.99
N ILE A 111 -10.94 -3.61 -2.47
CA ILE A 111 -10.01 -4.52 -3.17
C ILE A 111 -10.63 -5.91 -3.33
N ASP A 112 -11.36 -6.42 -2.32
CA ASP A 112 -12.14 -7.65 -2.43
C ASP A 112 -13.18 -7.55 -3.57
N SER A 113 -13.93 -6.46 -3.60
CA SER A 113 -14.90 -6.20 -4.66
C SER A 113 -14.25 -6.15 -6.05
N LEU A 114 -13.06 -5.54 -6.16
CA LEU A 114 -12.30 -5.53 -7.40
C LEU A 114 -11.91 -6.95 -7.83
N TYR A 115 -11.40 -7.78 -6.93
CA TYR A 115 -11.03 -9.16 -7.23
C TYR A 115 -12.21 -9.97 -7.76
N ARG A 116 -13.39 -9.83 -7.18
CA ARG A 116 -14.60 -10.61 -7.53
C ARG A 116 -15.26 -10.17 -8.84
N ASN A 117 -15.21 -8.87 -9.13
CA ASN A 117 -16.00 -8.28 -10.22
C ASN A 117 -15.22 -8.08 -11.51
N GLN A 118 -13.95 -8.49 -11.59
CA GLN A 118 -13.17 -8.36 -12.81
C GLN A 118 -13.25 -9.62 -13.69
N ASN A 119 -13.27 -9.38 -15.00
CA ASN A 119 -13.03 -10.44 -15.98
C ASN A 119 -11.52 -10.62 -16.17
N TRP A 120 -10.91 -11.43 -15.29
CA TRP A 120 -9.47 -11.66 -15.27
C TRP A 120 -8.92 -12.22 -16.58
N LEU A 121 -9.68 -13.13 -17.25
CA LEU A 121 -9.27 -13.68 -18.53
C LEU A 121 -9.15 -12.60 -19.61
N PHE A 122 -10.06 -11.63 -19.62
CA PHE A 122 -9.97 -10.48 -20.51
C PHE A 122 -8.82 -9.54 -20.13
N LEU A 123 -8.69 -9.20 -18.85
CA LEU A 123 -7.67 -8.25 -18.35
C LEU A 123 -6.25 -8.76 -18.57
N LEU A 124 -6.03 -10.08 -18.40
CA LEU A 124 -4.75 -10.74 -18.57
C LEU A 124 -4.54 -11.24 -20.03
N SER A 125 -5.24 -10.65 -20.98
CA SER A 125 -5.10 -10.92 -22.42
C SER A 125 -4.99 -9.60 -23.21
N ASP A 126 -4.63 -9.72 -24.48
CA ASP A 126 -4.64 -8.59 -25.43
C ASP A 126 -5.95 -8.54 -26.24
N GLN A 127 -7.01 -9.17 -25.75
CA GLN A 127 -8.31 -9.16 -26.44
C GLN A 127 -8.87 -7.73 -26.45
N VAL A 128 -9.39 -7.34 -27.61
CA VAL A 128 -10.13 -6.09 -27.79
C VAL A 128 -11.62 -6.41 -27.73
N LYS A 129 -12.40 -5.57 -27.02
CA LYS A 129 -13.85 -5.72 -27.03
C LYS A 129 -14.39 -5.54 -28.44
N ARG A 130 -15.23 -6.45 -28.91
CA ARG A 130 -15.80 -6.43 -30.27
C ARG A 130 -16.48 -5.11 -30.62
N GLU A 131 -17.02 -4.42 -29.63
CA GLU A 131 -17.65 -3.08 -29.78
C GLU A 131 -16.65 -1.99 -30.13
N SER A 132 -15.40 -2.14 -29.71
CA SER A 132 -14.32 -1.16 -29.90
C SER A 132 -13.50 -1.42 -31.18
N GLU A 133 -13.76 -2.52 -31.91
CA GLU A 133 -13.06 -2.85 -33.15
C GLU A 133 -13.71 -2.15 -34.35
N THR A 134 -12.88 -1.65 -35.25
CA THR A 134 -13.35 -1.15 -36.55
C THR A 134 -13.85 -2.33 -37.40
N PHE A 135 -14.72 -2.02 -38.37
CA PHE A 135 -15.24 -3.04 -39.29
C PHE A 135 -14.11 -3.77 -40.03
N LEU A 136 -13.12 -3.07 -40.53
CA LEU A 136 -11.98 -3.62 -41.23
C LEU A 136 -11.13 -4.56 -40.33
N SER A 137 -10.89 -4.18 -39.08
CA SER A 137 -10.16 -5.01 -38.12
C SER A 137 -10.90 -6.30 -37.79
N LYS A 138 -12.24 -6.26 -37.74
CA LYS A 138 -13.08 -7.46 -37.54
C LYS A 138 -12.94 -8.41 -38.71
N GLU A 139 -13.05 -7.89 -39.94
CA GLU A 139 -12.95 -8.66 -41.18
C GLU A 139 -11.57 -9.34 -41.33
N GLU A 140 -10.47 -8.59 -41.07
CA GLU A 140 -9.13 -9.14 -41.10
C GLU A 140 -8.91 -10.24 -40.07
N ARG A 141 -9.40 -10.06 -38.84
CA ARG A 141 -9.25 -11.05 -37.76
C ARG A 141 -10.06 -12.33 -38.02
N GLU A 142 -11.25 -12.21 -38.60
CA GLU A 142 -12.08 -13.37 -38.97
C GLU A 142 -11.51 -14.13 -40.20
N LYS A 143 -10.69 -13.46 -40.99
CA LYS A 143 -10.12 -14.02 -42.23
C LYS A 143 -8.87 -14.89 -41.98
N TYR A 144 -8.12 -14.65 -40.90
CA TYR A 144 -6.88 -15.34 -40.60
C TYR A 144 -6.88 -15.97 -39.22
N ILE A 145 -6.59 -17.27 -39.13
CA ILE A 145 -6.50 -18.00 -37.86
C ILE A 145 -5.21 -17.68 -37.10
N VAL A 146 -4.12 -17.31 -37.83
CA VAL A 146 -2.82 -17.02 -37.23
C VAL A 146 -2.24 -15.78 -37.90
N HIS A 147 -1.86 -14.78 -37.08
CA HIS A 147 -1.09 -13.61 -37.51
C HIS A 147 0.36 -13.78 -37.05
N ILE A 148 1.28 -13.88 -38.00
CA ILE A 148 2.70 -13.89 -37.70
C ILE A 148 3.25 -12.49 -38.00
N PRO A 149 3.67 -11.69 -37.02
CA PRO A 149 4.24 -10.38 -37.28
C PRO A 149 5.58 -10.53 -37.99
N LEU A 150 5.70 -9.90 -39.16
CA LEU A 150 6.95 -9.76 -39.88
C LEU A 150 7.58 -8.40 -39.55
N SER A 151 8.87 -8.39 -39.17
CA SER A 151 9.62 -7.15 -39.02
C SER A 151 9.75 -6.44 -40.38
N LYS A 152 10.10 -5.13 -40.35
CA LYS A 152 10.41 -4.37 -41.59
C LYS A 152 11.45 -5.08 -42.48
N GLU A 153 12.31 -5.90 -41.88
CA GLU A 153 13.32 -6.70 -42.56
C GLU A 153 12.82 -8.07 -43.02
N ARG A 154 11.50 -8.33 -42.98
CA ARG A 154 10.85 -9.62 -43.32
C ARG A 154 11.35 -10.81 -42.49
N LYS A 155 11.91 -10.56 -41.31
CA LYS A 155 12.26 -11.61 -40.35
C LYS A 155 11.10 -11.89 -39.43
N VAL A 156 10.82 -13.17 -39.17
CA VAL A 156 9.87 -13.59 -38.15
C VAL A 156 10.50 -13.28 -36.78
N SER A 157 9.98 -12.32 -36.06
CA SER A 157 10.39 -12.06 -34.67
C SER A 157 9.38 -12.68 -33.73
N LEU A 158 9.84 -13.53 -32.85
CA LEU A 158 9.00 -13.99 -31.73
C LEU A 158 8.78 -12.82 -30.78
N PRO A 159 7.56 -12.61 -30.30
CA PRO A 159 7.28 -11.55 -29.33
C PRO A 159 8.03 -11.80 -28.03
N THR A 160 8.51 -10.74 -27.38
CA THR A 160 9.23 -10.78 -26.09
C THR A 160 8.34 -11.20 -24.91
N GLY A 161 7.02 -11.26 -25.10
CA GLY A 161 6.01 -11.75 -24.15
C GLY A 161 4.73 -12.11 -24.89
N TYR A 162 3.92 -12.97 -24.30
CA TYR A 162 2.69 -13.47 -24.92
C TYR A 162 1.58 -12.41 -24.89
N VAL A 163 1.55 -11.58 -23.83
CA VAL A 163 0.55 -10.54 -23.58
C VAL A 163 1.23 -9.18 -23.44
N LYS A 164 0.81 -8.18 -24.19
CA LYS A 164 1.30 -6.79 -24.04
C LYS A 164 0.79 -6.15 -22.74
N GLY A 165 -0.38 -6.58 -22.27
CA GLY A 165 -0.95 -6.16 -21.00
C GLY A 165 -1.60 -4.77 -21.02
N GLN A 166 -2.09 -4.33 -22.18
CA GLN A 166 -2.77 -3.04 -22.30
C GLN A 166 -4.07 -2.98 -21.47
N ASN A 167 -4.82 -4.09 -21.45
CA ASN A 167 -6.09 -4.13 -20.72
C ASN A 167 -5.90 -3.94 -19.20
N ILE A 168 -4.91 -4.61 -18.63
CA ILE A 168 -4.60 -4.47 -17.21
C ILE A 168 -4.00 -3.10 -16.89
N PHE A 169 -3.17 -2.54 -17.78
CA PHE A 169 -2.64 -1.19 -17.65
C PHE A 169 -3.75 -0.13 -17.66
N ASN A 170 -4.75 -0.28 -18.55
CA ASN A 170 -5.91 0.60 -18.60
C ASN A 170 -6.73 0.53 -17.31
N LEU A 171 -6.87 -0.66 -16.71
CA LEU A 171 -7.51 -0.82 -15.41
C LEU A 171 -6.74 -0.06 -14.33
N PHE A 172 -5.42 -0.25 -14.23
CA PHE A 172 -4.60 0.47 -13.25
C PHE A 172 -4.68 1.97 -13.44
N SER A 173 -4.60 2.46 -14.69
CA SER A 173 -4.73 3.90 -14.99
C SER A 173 -6.08 4.46 -14.53
N LYS A 174 -7.17 3.69 -14.70
CA LYS A 174 -8.50 4.07 -14.22
C LYS A 174 -8.57 4.12 -12.71
N LEU A 175 -8.04 3.10 -12.02
CA LEU A 175 -8.10 3.00 -10.56
C LEU A 175 -7.21 4.05 -9.86
N THR A 176 -6.15 4.50 -10.50
CA THR A 176 -5.19 5.46 -9.94
C THR A 176 -5.35 6.88 -10.47
N VAL A 177 -6.43 7.17 -11.22
CA VAL A 177 -6.62 8.47 -11.91
C VAL A 177 -6.55 9.67 -10.96
N GLY A 178 -7.03 9.54 -9.71
CA GLY A 178 -6.97 10.60 -8.71
C GLY A 178 -5.54 10.98 -8.27
N TYR A 179 -4.57 10.13 -8.54
CA TYR A 179 -3.17 10.28 -8.12
C TYR A 179 -2.19 10.48 -9.28
N HIS A 180 -2.68 10.76 -10.49
CA HIS A 180 -1.83 10.91 -11.69
C HIS A 180 -0.84 12.09 -11.63
N GLN A 181 -1.07 13.06 -10.74
CA GLN A 181 -0.18 14.21 -10.52
C GLN A 181 0.83 13.96 -9.39
N VAL A 182 0.70 12.86 -8.63
CA VAL A 182 1.63 12.53 -7.55
C VAL A 182 2.81 11.79 -8.14
N ASP A 183 3.93 12.49 -8.33
CA ASP A 183 5.15 11.89 -8.88
C ASP A 183 5.95 11.14 -7.80
N ASP A 184 6.05 11.66 -6.59
CA ASP A 184 6.75 11.02 -5.47
C ASP A 184 5.76 10.20 -4.64
N PHE A 185 5.96 8.88 -4.61
CA PHE A 185 5.09 7.94 -3.90
C PHE A 185 5.18 8.04 -2.36
N SER A 186 6.13 8.81 -1.83
CA SER A 186 6.14 9.16 -0.41
C SER A 186 5.04 10.15 -0.02
N ASN A 187 4.44 10.83 -1.00
CA ASN A 187 3.32 11.76 -0.84
C ASN A 187 1.93 11.10 -1.02
N LEU A 188 1.88 9.80 -1.24
CA LEU A 188 0.61 9.05 -1.21
C LEU A 188 0.06 8.99 0.22
N PRO A 189 -1.24 8.76 0.43
CA PRO A 189 -1.84 8.59 1.76
C PRO A 189 -1.06 7.65 2.67
N ILE A 190 -0.57 6.52 2.11
CA ILE A 190 0.44 5.69 2.74
C ILE A 190 1.66 5.66 1.80
N PRO A 191 2.85 6.08 2.25
CA PRO A 191 4.09 5.99 1.49
C PRO A 191 4.31 4.58 0.92
N TYR A 192 4.60 4.53 -0.38
CA TYR A 192 4.60 3.29 -1.13
C TYR A 192 5.86 3.12 -1.98
N ARG A 193 6.35 1.88 -2.06
CA ARG A 193 7.36 1.45 -3.04
C ARG A 193 7.01 0.10 -3.62
N CYS A 194 7.41 -0.14 -4.87
CA CYS A 194 7.33 -1.47 -5.46
C CYS A 194 8.58 -1.82 -6.27
N VAL A 195 8.78 -3.12 -6.44
CA VAL A 195 10.00 -3.67 -7.01
C VAL A 195 9.73 -4.23 -8.41
N ALA A 196 10.61 -3.89 -9.35
CA ALA A 196 10.77 -4.54 -10.65
C ALA A 196 12.24 -4.93 -10.84
N VAL A 197 12.55 -5.61 -11.92
CA VAL A 197 13.92 -5.99 -12.31
C VAL A 197 14.25 -5.46 -13.69
N ASP A 198 15.38 -4.78 -13.80
CA ASP A 198 15.97 -4.45 -15.11
C ASP A 198 16.60 -5.71 -15.69
N LEU A 199 16.01 -6.22 -16.76
CA LEU A 199 16.45 -7.45 -17.41
C LEU A 199 17.82 -7.31 -18.08
N VAL A 200 18.21 -6.08 -18.48
CA VAL A 200 19.48 -5.82 -19.16
C VAL A 200 20.64 -5.77 -18.17
N GLU A 201 20.45 -5.07 -17.05
CA GLU A 201 21.49 -4.95 -16.02
C GLU A 201 21.45 -6.09 -14.97
N GLY A 202 20.34 -6.85 -14.90
CA GLY A 202 20.15 -7.87 -13.89
C GLY A 202 20.05 -7.29 -12.47
N LYS A 203 19.50 -6.08 -12.35
CA LYS A 203 19.40 -5.35 -11.07
C LYS A 203 17.97 -5.05 -10.70
N GLU A 204 17.72 -4.92 -9.41
CA GLU A 204 16.46 -4.43 -8.89
C GLU A 204 16.25 -2.97 -9.25
N VAL A 205 15.01 -2.62 -9.54
CA VAL A 205 14.52 -1.27 -9.71
C VAL A 205 13.40 -1.05 -8.71
N VAL A 206 13.66 -0.26 -7.68
CA VAL A 206 12.66 0.13 -6.69
C VAL A 206 11.98 1.40 -7.17
N PHE A 207 10.71 1.30 -7.50
CA PHE A 207 9.88 2.46 -7.82
C PHE A 207 9.47 3.18 -6.54
N SER A 208 9.87 4.43 -6.43
CA SER A 208 9.45 5.38 -5.40
C SER A 208 8.83 6.64 -5.99
N SER A 209 8.79 6.75 -7.32
CA SER A 209 8.29 7.92 -8.04
C SER A 209 7.87 7.58 -9.47
N GLY A 210 7.15 8.50 -10.10
CA GLY A 210 6.71 8.42 -11.48
C GLY A 210 5.25 7.96 -11.61
N SER A 211 4.91 7.29 -12.69
CA SER A 211 3.56 6.82 -12.95
C SER A 211 3.24 5.57 -12.13
N LEU A 212 2.31 5.67 -11.18
CA LEU A 212 1.89 4.56 -10.33
C LEU A 212 1.37 3.36 -11.14
N PRO A 213 0.46 3.52 -12.14
CA PRO A 213 0.03 2.40 -12.96
C PRO A 213 1.15 1.74 -13.75
N LEU A 214 2.16 2.52 -14.17
CA LEU A 214 3.32 1.97 -14.87
C LEU A 214 4.22 1.17 -13.91
N ALA A 215 4.44 1.65 -12.70
CA ALA A 215 5.19 0.96 -11.66
C ALA A 215 4.55 -0.40 -11.32
N MET A 216 3.22 -0.43 -11.10
CA MET A 216 2.45 -1.66 -10.89
C MET A 216 2.57 -2.61 -12.09
N ARG A 217 2.42 -2.07 -13.33
CA ARG A 217 2.51 -2.86 -14.55
C ARG A 217 3.90 -3.45 -14.77
N ALA A 218 4.95 -2.69 -14.45
CA ALA A 218 6.34 -3.18 -14.54
C ALA A 218 6.58 -4.29 -13.51
N SER A 219 6.15 -4.08 -12.26
CA SER A 219 6.32 -5.04 -11.17
C SER A 219 5.65 -6.39 -11.42
N MET A 220 4.55 -6.44 -12.20
CA MET A 220 3.83 -7.68 -12.53
C MET A 220 4.21 -8.32 -13.88
N SER A 221 5.23 -7.81 -14.57
CA SER A 221 5.62 -8.27 -15.90
C SER A 221 6.35 -9.60 -15.87
N ILE A 222 5.63 -10.69 -15.56
CA ILE A 222 6.20 -12.05 -15.47
C ILE A 222 6.83 -12.44 -16.81
N PRO A 223 8.14 -12.74 -16.84
CA PRO A 223 8.82 -13.16 -18.08
C PRO A 223 8.14 -14.35 -18.75
N GLY A 224 8.00 -14.28 -20.08
CA GLY A 224 7.33 -15.31 -20.87
C GLY A 224 5.79 -15.24 -20.85
N VAL A 225 5.18 -14.51 -19.92
CA VAL A 225 3.73 -14.24 -19.90
C VAL A 225 3.48 -12.84 -20.43
N PHE A 226 4.02 -11.82 -19.76
CA PHE A 226 3.86 -10.44 -20.17
C PHE A 226 5.10 -9.91 -20.90
N ALA A 227 4.87 -9.03 -21.87
CA ALA A 227 5.95 -8.25 -22.46
C ALA A 227 6.60 -7.36 -21.38
N PRO A 228 7.94 -7.24 -21.38
CA PRO A 228 8.65 -6.31 -20.53
C PRO A 228 8.17 -4.88 -20.72
N VAL A 229 8.27 -4.06 -19.69
CA VAL A 229 7.94 -2.63 -19.73
C VAL A 229 9.21 -1.84 -20.01
N GLU A 230 9.21 -1.08 -21.10
CA GLU A 230 10.29 -0.13 -21.39
C GLU A 230 10.07 1.16 -20.57
N TRP A 231 11.08 1.53 -19.78
CA TRP A 231 11.03 2.75 -18.97
C TRP A 231 12.42 3.36 -18.80
N LYS A 232 12.59 4.61 -19.22
CA LYS A 232 13.85 5.36 -19.10
C LYS A 232 15.08 4.56 -19.62
N GLY A 233 14.93 3.87 -20.74
CA GLY A 233 15.98 3.06 -21.35
C GLY A 233 16.23 1.70 -20.69
N LYS A 234 15.44 1.31 -19.69
CA LYS A 234 15.48 0.01 -19.02
C LYS A 234 14.39 -0.90 -19.57
N MET A 235 14.64 -2.21 -19.53
CA MET A 235 13.67 -3.25 -19.87
C MET A 235 13.25 -3.96 -18.60
N LEU A 236 12.05 -3.62 -18.09
CA LEU A 236 11.60 -4.03 -16.77
C LEU A 236 10.71 -5.26 -16.82
N VAL A 237 10.98 -6.19 -15.90
CA VAL A 237 10.21 -7.41 -15.68
C VAL A 237 9.82 -7.52 -14.20
N ASP A 238 9.02 -8.54 -13.85
CA ASP A 238 8.52 -8.81 -12.50
C ASP A 238 9.64 -8.82 -11.45
N GLY A 239 9.41 -8.10 -10.35
CA GLY A 239 10.34 -7.98 -9.25
C GLY A 239 10.63 -9.28 -8.52
N GLY A 240 9.72 -10.25 -8.59
CA GLY A 240 9.85 -11.54 -7.93
C GLY A 240 11.07 -12.37 -8.35
N ALA A 241 11.68 -12.03 -9.50
CA ALA A 241 12.90 -12.67 -9.95
C ALA A 241 14.10 -12.40 -9.02
N LEU A 242 14.17 -11.24 -8.36
CA LEU A 242 15.28 -10.89 -7.46
C LEU A 242 14.83 -10.59 -6.03
N ASN A 243 13.63 -10.00 -5.86
CA ASN A 243 13.14 -9.57 -4.54
C ASN A 243 11.61 -9.76 -4.44
N ASN A 244 11.20 -10.99 -4.16
CA ASN A 244 9.77 -11.33 -4.04
C ASN A 244 9.14 -10.86 -2.71
N LEU A 245 9.92 -10.65 -1.66
CA LEU A 245 9.50 -10.13 -0.36
C LEU A 245 10.33 -8.89 -0.02
N PRO A 246 9.93 -7.68 -0.40
CA PRO A 246 10.76 -6.48 -0.27
C PRO A 246 10.78 -5.90 1.15
N VAL A 247 11.18 -6.73 2.15
CA VAL A 247 11.36 -6.35 3.56
C VAL A 247 12.46 -5.30 3.71
N ASP A 248 13.56 -5.48 2.98
CA ASP A 248 14.65 -4.50 2.92
C ASP A 248 14.18 -3.12 2.44
N VAL A 249 13.29 -3.08 1.45
CA VAL A 249 12.71 -1.83 0.94
C VAL A 249 11.84 -1.15 2.01
N ALA A 250 11.01 -1.91 2.74
CA ALA A 250 10.20 -1.35 3.82
C ALA A 250 11.07 -0.81 4.98
N LYS A 251 12.18 -1.48 5.30
CA LYS A 251 13.17 -0.98 6.27
C LYS A 251 13.82 0.32 5.83
N GLU A 252 14.21 0.41 4.55
CA GLU A 252 14.75 1.65 3.97
C GLU A 252 13.75 2.81 3.95
N MET A 253 12.45 2.52 3.96
CA MET A 253 11.40 3.54 4.13
C MET A 253 11.29 4.05 5.56
N GLY A 254 11.89 3.36 6.53
CA GLY A 254 11.89 3.74 7.94
C GLY A 254 10.88 2.99 8.81
N ALA A 255 10.46 1.79 8.41
CA ALA A 255 9.62 0.93 9.23
C ALA A 255 10.38 0.37 10.43
N ASP A 256 9.79 0.47 11.63
CA ASP A 256 10.30 -0.07 12.89
C ASP A 256 9.82 -1.50 13.15
N VAL A 257 8.66 -1.84 12.60
CA VAL A 257 8.03 -3.18 12.69
C VAL A 257 7.58 -3.58 11.30
N ILE A 258 7.88 -4.79 10.88
CA ILE A 258 7.55 -5.30 9.55
C ILE A 258 6.59 -6.46 9.63
N ILE A 259 5.42 -6.27 9.02
CA ILE A 259 4.44 -7.32 8.74
C ILE A 259 4.66 -7.75 7.29
N CYS A 260 5.05 -9.01 7.09
CA CYS A 260 5.36 -9.56 5.77
C CYS A 260 4.36 -10.65 5.40
N VAL A 261 3.67 -10.47 4.27
CA VAL A 261 2.74 -11.45 3.70
C VAL A 261 3.40 -12.16 2.54
N ASP A 262 3.59 -13.46 2.69
CA ASP A 262 4.24 -14.31 1.69
C ASP A 262 3.22 -15.27 1.05
N LEU A 263 3.13 -15.22 -0.26
CA LEU A 263 2.23 -16.07 -1.04
C LEU A 263 2.93 -17.32 -1.60
N SER A 264 4.18 -17.56 -1.22
CA SER A 264 4.92 -18.71 -1.72
C SER A 264 4.35 -20.02 -1.15
N THR A 265 4.32 -21.05 -1.98
CA THR A 265 3.89 -22.40 -1.61
C THR A 265 5.05 -23.40 -1.62
N GLY A 266 6.27 -22.87 -1.65
CA GLY A 266 7.48 -23.66 -1.82
C GLY A 266 7.76 -24.04 -3.28
N TRP A 267 8.78 -24.84 -3.49
CA TRP A 267 9.17 -25.30 -4.83
C TRP A 267 8.21 -26.37 -5.35
N LYS A 268 7.92 -26.29 -6.66
CA LYS A 268 7.11 -27.29 -7.35
C LYS A 268 7.81 -28.64 -7.41
N LYS A 269 7.06 -29.70 -7.24
CA LYS A 269 7.53 -31.08 -7.43
C LYS A 269 7.65 -31.40 -8.92
N LYS A 270 8.36 -32.48 -9.25
CA LYS A 270 8.54 -32.93 -10.65
C LYS A 270 7.23 -33.09 -11.40
N GLU A 271 6.21 -33.59 -10.70
CA GLU A 271 4.88 -33.85 -11.26
C GLU A 271 4.11 -32.57 -11.62
N GLU A 272 4.51 -31.43 -11.04
CA GLU A 272 3.90 -30.11 -11.26
C GLU A 272 4.62 -29.29 -12.35
N LEU A 273 5.83 -29.71 -12.75
CA LEU A 273 6.67 -29.07 -13.78
C LEU A 273 6.33 -29.62 -15.19
N LYS A 274 5.05 -29.52 -15.59
CA LYS A 274 4.54 -30.09 -16.84
C LYS A 274 4.47 -29.12 -18.00
N SER A 275 4.66 -27.83 -17.77
CA SER A 275 4.58 -26.77 -18.79
C SER A 275 5.81 -25.88 -18.77
N ALA A 276 6.11 -25.25 -19.93
CA ALA A 276 7.20 -24.26 -20.00
C ALA A 276 7.00 -23.11 -18.98
N SER A 277 5.76 -22.67 -18.77
CA SER A 277 5.45 -21.64 -17.79
C SER A 277 5.75 -22.08 -16.35
N SER A 278 5.45 -23.33 -15.99
CA SER A 278 5.75 -23.85 -14.65
C SER A 278 7.25 -23.98 -14.38
N VAL A 279 8.02 -24.29 -15.43
CA VAL A 279 9.49 -24.34 -15.38
C VAL A 279 10.07 -22.92 -15.22
N VAL A 280 9.60 -21.96 -15.99
CA VAL A 280 10.02 -20.55 -15.90
C VAL A 280 9.69 -19.98 -14.51
N GLU A 281 8.50 -20.22 -14.00
CA GLU A 281 8.10 -19.79 -12.64
C GLU A 281 9.04 -20.38 -11.57
N GLN A 282 9.38 -21.64 -11.69
CA GLN A 282 10.35 -22.31 -10.80
C GLN A 282 11.73 -21.67 -10.87
N LEU A 283 12.24 -21.41 -12.09
CA LEU A 283 13.54 -20.76 -12.28
C LEU A 283 13.57 -19.36 -11.67
N ILE A 284 12.52 -18.58 -11.88
CA ILE A 284 12.35 -17.24 -11.30
C ILE A 284 12.40 -17.34 -9.78
N SER A 285 11.66 -18.28 -9.16
CA SER A 285 11.65 -18.45 -7.72
C SER A 285 13.00 -18.88 -7.12
N MET A 286 13.84 -19.51 -7.93
CA MET A 286 15.20 -19.90 -7.51
C MET A 286 16.20 -18.74 -7.57
N MET A 287 16.04 -17.80 -8.50
CA MET A 287 16.99 -16.69 -8.70
C MET A 287 17.10 -15.79 -7.47
N GLY A 288 15.98 -15.41 -6.88
CA GLY A 288 15.92 -14.53 -5.69
C GLY A 288 16.07 -15.23 -4.33
N GLN A 289 16.34 -16.53 -4.29
CA GLN A 289 16.20 -17.35 -3.07
C GLN A 289 17.06 -16.87 -1.89
N ASN A 290 18.27 -16.40 -2.11
CA ASN A 290 19.15 -15.92 -1.02
C ASN A 290 18.57 -14.65 -0.37
N LYS A 291 18.12 -13.70 -1.19
CA LYS A 291 17.51 -12.47 -0.71
C LYS A 291 16.17 -12.74 -0.04
N TYR A 292 15.35 -13.61 -0.63
CA TYR A 292 14.10 -14.06 -0.05
C TYR A 292 14.27 -14.60 1.37
N ARG A 293 15.23 -15.52 1.60
CA ARG A 293 15.49 -16.08 2.93
C ARG A 293 15.96 -15.03 3.94
N LYS A 294 16.81 -14.09 3.49
CA LYS A 294 17.26 -12.98 4.31
C LYS A 294 16.08 -12.10 4.72
N ASN A 295 15.29 -11.67 3.75
CA ASN A 295 14.14 -10.79 3.97
C ASN A 295 13.07 -11.45 4.86
N MET A 296 12.78 -12.73 4.64
CA MET A 296 11.89 -13.52 5.50
C MET A 296 12.36 -13.54 6.96
N ALA A 297 13.65 -13.75 7.20
CA ALA A 297 14.22 -13.77 8.55
C ALA A 297 14.25 -12.39 9.23
N GLU A 298 14.14 -11.33 8.47
CA GLU A 298 14.16 -9.94 8.95
C GLU A 298 12.76 -9.35 9.18
N ALA A 299 11.69 -10.08 8.90
CA ALA A 299 10.32 -9.70 9.21
C ALA A 299 10.01 -9.95 10.70
N ASP A 300 9.34 -8.99 11.35
CA ASP A 300 8.90 -9.13 12.74
C ASP A 300 7.66 -10.03 12.86
N LEU A 301 6.74 -9.92 11.90
CA LEU A 301 5.58 -10.79 11.74
C LEU A 301 5.57 -11.35 10.31
N TYR A 302 5.73 -12.65 10.19
CA TYR A 302 5.68 -13.37 8.93
C TYR A 302 4.38 -14.15 8.80
N ILE A 303 3.60 -13.82 7.77
CA ILE A 303 2.30 -14.42 7.47
C ILE A 303 2.44 -15.19 6.15
N ASN A 304 2.22 -16.49 6.19
CA ASN A 304 2.20 -17.34 4.99
C ASN A 304 0.89 -18.14 4.96
N PRO A 305 -0.16 -17.60 4.29
CA PRO A 305 -1.43 -18.29 4.17
C PRO A 305 -1.30 -19.66 3.52
N SER A 306 -2.11 -20.62 3.94
CA SER A 306 -2.09 -21.98 3.37
C SER A 306 -2.73 -22.01 1.98
N LEU A 307 -1.95 -21.71 0.94
CA LEU A 307 -2.40 -21.61 -0.45
C LEU A 307 -2.04 -22.82 -1.29
N LYS A 308 -1.74 -23.95 -0.67
CA LYS A 308 -1.45 -25.21 -1.37
C LYS A 308 -2.64 -25.63 -2.24
N GLY A 309 -2.37 -25.95 -3.49
CA GLY A 309 -3.39 -26.31 -4.50
C GLY A 309 -3.81 -25.16 -5.39
N TYR A 310 -3.43 -23.91 -5.05
CA TYR A 310 -3.67 -22.75 -5.90
C TYR A 310 -2.39 -22.31 -6.63
N SER A 311 -2.55 -21.82 -7.85
CA SER A 311 -1.47 -21.29 -8.70
C SER A 311 -1.62 -19.79 -8.91
N ALA A 312 -0.62 -19.16 -9.51
CA ALA A 312 -0.68 -17.77 -9.94
C ALA A 312 -1.80 -17.46 -10.96
N ALA A 313 -2.40 -18.51 -11.57
CA ALA A 313 -3.47 -18.39 -12.55
C ALA A 313 -4.87 -18.79 -12.00
N SER A 314 -5.02 -19.01 -10.69
CA SER A 314 -6.27 -19.46 -10.07
C SER A 314 -7.24 -18.29 -9.82
N PHE A 315 -7.75 -17.68 -10.91
CA PHE A 315 -8.69 -16.56 -10.88
C PHE A 315 -10.17 -16.97 -10.90
N GLN A 316 -10.51 -18.24 -10.63
CA GLN A 316 -11.89 -18.69 -10.50
C GLN A 316 -12.52 -18.13 -9.21
N SER A 317 -13.82 -17.84 -9.25
CA SER A 317 -14.52 -17.19 -8.13
C SER A 317 -14.36 -17.95 -6.81
N GLU A 318 -14.59 -19.28 -6.83
CA GLU A 318 -14.47 -20.12 -5.62
C GLU A 318 -13.01 -20.15 -5.10
N ALA A 319 -12.04 -20.07 -6.00
CA ALA A 319 -10.62 -20.00 -5.61
C ALA A 319 -10.30 -18.67 -4.94
N ILE A 320 -10.77 -17.56 -5.50
CA ILE A 320 -10.62 -16.22 -4.92
C ILE A 320 -11.25 -16.18 -3.53
N ASP A 321 -12.50 -16.64 -3.38
CA ASP A 321 -13.21 -16.68 -2.10
C ASP A 321 -12.43 -17.45 -1.03
N THR A 322 -11.94 -18.64 -1.39
CA THR A 322 -11.17 -19.46 -0.46
C THR A 322 -9.83 -18.84 -0.10
N MET A 323 -9.16 -18.20 -1.06
CA MET A 323 -7.87 -17.56 -0.80
C MET A 323 -8.02 -16.32 0.11
N ILE A 324 -9.07 -15.50 -0.08
CA ILE A 324 -9.38 -14.38 0.82
C ILE A 324 -9.66 -14.88 2.24
N GLN A 325 -10.41 -15.98 2.40
CA GLN A 325 -10.71 -16.56 3.72
C GLN A 325 -9.47 -17.12 4.43
N ARG A 326 -8.46 -17.54 3.67
CA ARG A 326 -7.22 -18.09 4.22
C ARG A 326 -6.17 -17.04 4.58
N GLY A 327 -6.31 -15.84 4.02
CA GLY A 327 -5.51 -14.66 4.38
C GLY A 327 -5.99 -14.06 5.68
#